data_84bdb8a345c203f46ffa8a744d055180
#
_entry.id   84bdb8a345c203f46ffa8a744d055180
#
_cell.length_a   1.000
_cell.length_b   1.000
_cell.length_c   1.000
_cell.angle_alpha   90.00
_cell.angle_beta   90.00
_cell.angle_gamma   90.00
#
_symmetry.space_group_name_H-M   'P 1'
#
loop_
_entity.id
_entity.type
_entity.pdbx_description
1 polymer ?
#
loop_
_entity_poly.entity_id
_entity_poly.type
_entity_poly.pdbx_seq_one_letter_code
_entity_poly.pdbx_strand_id
1 'polypeptide(L)'
;MPITVNVAGQVGQIRLSSSKALWPLFETVVNSIQSLEDIDIPVVEKKIVIDALRSEEVQTRQDAQGNIVEEQSHFVDFRVTDNGNGFDKSNYQSFLEAYSQLKVKKGCKGIGRFLWLKAFDKVTINSTYIEDKKWHQRSFDFSLDGVKPEQNDKVLDIKETPRQTIVSLRGFKNPYRDAVAYNLESLAKKLIEHCLPYFITGACPKIILQDNRGDSFNLVNCKTKFHSQILKLEVNPSPKTLEVNSSEKGLQ
;
A
#
# COMPACT_ATOMS: atom_id res chain seq x y z
N MET A 1 -14.87 -21.15 -25.86
CA MET A 1 -15.30 -20.05 -24.99
C MET A 1 -14.14 -19.72 -24.06
N PRO A 2 -13.74 -18.48 -23.90
CA PRO A 2 -12.76 -18.11 -22.89
C PRO A 2 -13.35 -18.37 -21.50
N ILE A 3 -12.53 -18.91 -20.58
CA ILE A 3 -12.92 -19.06 -19.16
C ILE A 3 -12.92 -17.65 -18.57
N THR A 4 -14.08 -17.20 -18.08
CA THR A 4 -14.20 -15.91 -17.38
C THR A 4 -13.92 -16.09 -15.89
N VAL A 5 -13.15 -15.16 -15.31
CA VAL A 5 -12.88 -15.17 -13.88
C VAL A 5 -14.05 -14.55 -13.13
N ASN A 6 -14.64 -15.30 -12.20
CA ASN A 6 -15.62 -14.78 -11.27
C ASN A 6 -14.90 -14.04 -10.14
N VAL A 7 -14.93 -12.69 -10.16
CA VAL A 7 -14.24 -11.84 -9.18
C VAL A 7 -14.74 -12.08 -7.77
N ALA A 8 -16.08 -12.18 -7.56
CA ALA A 8 -16.66 -12.45 -6.26
C ALA A 8 -16.18 -13.80 -5.69
N GLY A 9 -16.12 -14.85 -6.52
CA GLY A 9 -15.60 -16.16 -6.14
C GLY A 9 -14.12 -16.10 -5.72
N GLN A 10 -13.29 -15.36 -6.47
CA GLN A 10 -11.87 -15.18 -6.14
C GLN A 10 -11.70 -14.44 -4.80
N VAL A 11 -12.43 -13.34 -4.60
CA VAL A 11 -12.41 -12.57 -3.35
C VAL A 11 -12.89 -13.42 -2.17
N GLY A 12 -13.91 -14.28 -2.39
CA GLY A 12 -14.42 -15.23 -1.39
C GLY A 12 -13.36 -16.20 -0.88
N GLN A 13 -12.48 -16.69 -1.77
CA GLN A 13 -11.41 -17.64 -1.44
C GLN A 13 -10.21 -16.99 -0.71
N ILE A 14 -10.05 -15.67 -0.79
CA ILE A 14 -8.94 -14.98 -0.13
C ILE A 14 -9.12 -15.00 1.37
N ARG A 15 -8.12 -15.57 2.06
CA ARG A 15 -8.00 -15.51 3.52
C ARG A 15 -7.10 -14.33 3.89
N LEU A 16 -7.70 -13.24 4.34
CA LEU A 16 -6.99 -12.07 4.86
C LEU A 16 -7.19 -12.04 6.39
N SER A 17 -6.13 -12.24 7.15
CA SER A 17 -6.18 -12.08 8.61
C SER A 17 -6.16 -10.60 8.99
N SER A 18 -6.73 -10.26 10.16
CA SER A 18 -6.69 -8.89 10.68
C SER A 18 -5.26 -8.36 10.87
N SER A 19 -4.29 -9.23 11.17
CA SER A 19 -2.86 -8.86 11.24
C SER A 19 -2.28 -8.40 9.89
N LYS A 20 -2.94 -8.74 8.79
CA LYS A 20 -2.58 -8.37 7.41
C LYS A 20 -3.52 -7.31 6.81
N ALA A 21 -4.25 -6.59 7.66
CA ALA A 21 -5.26 -5.61 7.24
C ALA A 21 -4.73 -4.54 6.25
N LEU A 22 -3.47 -4.17 6.34
CA LEU A 22 -2.82 -3.19 5.46
C LEU A 22 -2.27 -3.78 4.14
N TRP A 23 -2.33 -5.08 3.93
CA TRP A 23 -1.82 -5.69 2.69
C TRP A 23 -2.45 -5.13 1.42
N PRO A 24 -3.76 -4.80 1.37
CA PRO A 24 -4.34 -4.13 0.21
C PRO A 24 -3.68 -2.79 -0.12
N LEU A 25 -3.36 -1.98 0.90
CA LEU A 25 -2.62 -0.73 0.73
C LEU A 25 -1.19 -0.99 0.25
N PHE A 26 -0.50 -1.96 0.85
CA PHE A 26 0.86 -2.34 0.45
C PHE A 26 0.93 -2.79 -0.99
N GLU A 27 -0.02 -3.61 -1.43
CA GLU A 27 -0.15 -4.04 -2.82
C GLU A 27 -0.31 -2.84 -3.76
N THR A 28 -1.11 -1.85 -3.37
CA THR A 28 -1.30 -0.64 -4.16
C THR A 28 0.01 0.14 -4.29
N VAL A 29 0.73 0.32 -3.19
CA VAL A 29 2.03 1.04 -3.18
C VAL A 29 3.08 0.30 -4.00
N VAL A 30 3.18 -1.02 -3.89
CA VAL A 30 4.11 -1.84 -4.70
C VAL A 30 3.78 -1.73 -6.18
N ASN A 31 2.50 -1.77 -6.55
CA ASN A 31 2.08 -1.59 -7.95
C ASN A 31 2.47 -0.20 -8.48
N SER A 32 2.35 0.85 -7.65
CA SER A 32 2.81 2.21 -7.99
C SER A 32 4.33 2.28 -8.16
N ILE A 33 5.12 1.65 -7.28
CA ILE A 33 6.59 1.58 -7.42
C ILE A 33 6.96 0.92 -8.75
N GLN A 34 6.35 -0.22 -9.07
CA GLN A 34 6.60 -0.94 -10.32
C GLN A 34 6.17 -0.17 -11.56
N SER A 35 5.08 0.60 -11.48
CA SER A 35 4.65 1.50 -12.55
C SER A 35 5.67 2.61 -12.81
N LEU A 36 6.34 3.08 -11.75
CA LEU A 36 7.41 4.08 -11.83
C LEU A 36 8.74 3.50 -12.36
N GLU A 37 9.00 2.20 -12.17
CA GLU A 37 10.16 1.54 -12.78
C GLU A 37 10.04 1.49 -14.31
N ASP A 38 8.82 1.39 -14.84
CA ASP A 38 8.55 1.24 -16.27
C ASP A 38 8.65 2.55 -17.06
N ILE A 39 8.96 3.68 -16.41
CA ILE A 39 9.12 4.99 -17.07
C ILE A 39 10.54 5.53 -16.95
N ASP A 40 10.99 6.14 -18.04
CA ASP A 40 12.32 6.76 -18.14
C ASP A 40 12.25 8.24 -17.72
N ILE A 41 12.19 8.48 -16.41
CA ILE A 41 12.35 9.80 -15.80
C ILE A 41 13.34 9.71 -14.63
N PRO A 42 13.99 10.80 -14.26
CA PRO A 42 14.90 10.82 -13.10
C PRO A 42 14.20 10.32 -11.83
N VAL A 43 14.92 9.57 -11.00
CA VAL A 43 14.38 9.02 -9.74
C VAL A 43 13.82 10.12 -8.84
N VAL A 44 14.44 11.32 -8.85
CA VAL A 44 14.01 12.47 -8.05
C VAL A 44 12.63 13.01 -8.45
N GLU A 45 12.19 12.73 -9.67
CA GLU A 45 10.87 13.11 -10.19
C GLU A 45 9.81 12.03 -9.93
N LYS A 46 10.24 10.79 -9.64
CA LYS A 46 9.34 9.67 -9.31
C LYS A 46 8.72 9.89 -7.95
N LYS A 47 7.38 9.91 -7.91
CA LYS A 47 6.62 10.28 -6.71
C LYS A 47 5.41 9.41 -6.48
N ILE A 48 5.22 9.03 -5.23
CA ILE A 48 3.98 8.40 -4.72
C ILE A 48 3.48 9.25 -3.56
N VAL A 49 2.20 9.56 -3.54
CA VAL A 49 1.50 10.20 -2.42
C VAL A 49 0.43 9.24 -1.91
N ILE A 50 0.43 9.01 -0.61
CA ILE A 50 -0.54 8.17 0.07
C ILE A 50 -1.33 9.07 1.01
N ASP A 51 -2.61 9.29 0.70
CA ASP A 51 -3.56 9.98 1.59
C ASP A 51 -4.27 8.91 2.43
N ALA A 52 -4.04 8.92 3.73
CA ALA A 52 -4.73 8.09 4.71
C ALA A 52 -5.87 8.91 5.33
N LEU A 53 -7.09 8.71 4.85
CA LEU A 53 -8.24 9.52 5.24
C LEU A 53 -8.87 8.96 6.52
N ARG A 54 -9.00 9.80 7.51
CA ARG A 54 -9.59 9.47 8.81
C ARG A 54 -11.08 9.76 8.83
N SER A 55 -11.80 8.99 9.64
CA SER A 55 -13.19 9.28 10.00
C SER A 55 -13.30 10.65 10.68
N GLU A 56 -14.43 11.32 10.48
CA GLU A 56 -14.83 12.50 11.27
C GLU A 56 -15.20 12.11 12.69
N GLU A 57 -15.64 10.86 12.92
CA GLU A 57 -15.92 10.33 14.25
C GLU A 57 -14.62 10.19 15.05
N VAL A 58 -14.56 10.84 16.18
CA VAL A 58 -13.44 10.78 17.12
C VAL A 58 -13.81 9.88 18.28
N GLN A 59 -12.98 8.89 18.57
CA GLN A 59 -13.08 8.09 19.77
C GLN A 59 -12.18 8.71 20.84
N THR A 60 -12.74 8.96 22.01
CA THR A 60 -12.00 9.51 23.15
C THR A 60 -11.61 8.40 24.10
N ARG A 61 -10.35 8.42 24.53
CA ARG A 61 -9.86 7.61 25.63
C ARG A 61 -9.74 8.48 26.88
N GLN A 62 -10.30 8.02 27.99
CA GLN A 62 -10.21 8.69 29.28
C GLN A 62 -9.22 7.95 30.18
N ASP A 63 -8.54 8.71 31.04
CA ASP A 63 -7.74 8.16 32.14
C ASP A 63 -8.65 7.69 33.30
N ALA A 64 -8.05 7.17 34.37
CA ALA A 64 -8.78 6.72 35.57
C ALA A 64 -9.47 7.86 36.31
N GLN A 65 -9.13 9.11 36.03
CA GLN A 65 -9.69 10.33 36.60
C GLN A 65 -10.79 10.94 35.72
N GLY A 66 -11.06 10.35 34.54
CA GLY A 66 -12.09 10.79 33.58
C GLY A 66 -11.63 11.90 32.62
N ASN A 67 -10.34 12.26 32.62
CA ASN A 67 -9.82 13.24 31.68
C ASN A 67 -9.60 12.58 30.30
N ILE A 68 -9.92 13.33 29.24
CA ILE A 68 -9.62 12.88 27.87
C ILE A 68 -8.10 12.95 27.67
N VAL A 69 -7.47 11.79 27.50
CA VAL A 69 -6.02 11.68 27.29
C VAL A 69 -5.65 11.42 25.83
N GLU A 70 -6.60 10.99 25.03
CA GLU A 70 -6.36 10.68 23.63
C GLU A 70 -7.64 10.81 22.81
N GLU A 71 -7.51 11.46 21.66
CA GLU A 71 -8.53 11.50 20.62
C GLU A 71 -8.03 10.71 19.41
N GLN A 72 -8.76 9.65 19.06
CA GLN A 72 -8.38 8.77 17.96
C GLN A 72 -9.51 8.67 16.94
N SER A 73 -9.16 8.62 15.67
CA SER A 73 -10.10 8.27 14.61
C SER A 73 -9.50 7.24 13.67
N HIS A 74 -10.32 6.29 13.26
CA HIS A 74 -9.91 5.25 12.32
C HIS A 74 -9.56 5.83 10.96
N PHE A 75 -8.61 5.18 10.27
CA PHE A 75 -8.49 5.33 8.83
C PHE A 75 -9.68 4.62 8.17
N VAL A 76 -10.41 5.34 7.33
CA VAL A 76 -11.61 4.82 6.66
C VAL A 76 -11.40 4.63 5.16
N ASP A 77 -10.52 5.43 4.56
CA ASP A 77 -10.20 5.38 3.14
C ASP A 77 -8.70 5.57 2.93
N PHE A 78 -8.18 5.06 1.82
CA PHE A 78 -6.84 5.36 1.34
C PHE A 78 -6.89 5.79 -0.12
N ARG A 79 -6.04 6.76 -0.47
CA ARG A 79 -5.80 7.15 -1.84
C ARG A 79 -4.31 7.07 -2.11
N VAL A 80 -3.93 6.34 -3.15
CA VAL A 80 -2.54 6.25 -3.60
C VAL A 80 -2.45 6.90 -4.96
N THR A 81 -1.59 7.89 -5.08
CA THR A 81 -1.35 8.66 -6.31
C THR A 81 0.10 8.49 -6.71
N ASP A 82 0.35 8.08 -7.95
CA ASP A 82 1.68 7.99 -8.54
C ASP A 82 1.73 8.70 -9.90
N ASN A 83 2.93 9.03 -10.35
CA ASN A 83 3.20 9.58 -11.66
C ASN A 83 3.88 8.56 -12.61
N GLY A 84 3.55 7.28 -12.45
CA GLY A 84 4.08 6.17 -13.24
C GLY A 84 3.49 6.06 -14.64
N ASN A 85 3.67 4.88 -15.26
CA ASN A 85 3.26 4.62 -16.64
C ASN A 85 1.74 4.71 -16.85
N GLY A 86 0.96 4.44 -15.79
CA GLY A 86 -0.49 4.50 -15.83
C GLY A 86 -1.14 3.25 -16.43
N PHE A 87 -2.43 3.39 -16.74
CA PHE A 87 -3.26 2.31 -17.28
C PHE A 87 -3.39 2.43 -18.81
N ASP A 88 -2.23 2.36 -19.50
CA ASP A 88 -2.19 2.16 -20.95
C ASP A 88 -2.91 0.85 -21.33
N LYS A 89 -3.04 0.59 -22.62
CA LYS A 89 -3.76 -0.59 -23.13
C LYS A 89 -3.19 -1.90 -22.55
N SER A 90 -1.88 -2.02 -22.43
CA SER A 90 -1.20 -3.21 -21.92
C SER A 90 -1.45 -3.42 -20.43
N ASN A 91 -1.26 -2.36 -19.62
CA ASN A 91 -1.49 -2.40 -18.17
C ASN A 91 -2.97 -2.63 -17.85
N TYR A 92 -3.88 -2.02 -18.61
CA TYR A 92 -5.31 -2.23 -18.43
C TYR A 92 -5.73 -3.65 -18.78
N GLN A 93 -5.24 -4.21 -19.89
CA GLN A 93 -5.51 -5.60 -20.24
C GLN A 93 -4.97 -6.56 -19.18
N SER A 94 -3.75 -6.33 -18.68
CA SER A 94 -3.18 -7.09 -17.58
C SER A 94 -4.01 -6.96 -16.27
N PHE A 95 -4.62 -5.80 -16.05
CA PHE A 95 -5.52 -5.62 -14.91
C PHE A 95 -6.82 -6.42 -15.08
N LEU A 96 -7.35 -6.57 -16.28
CA LEU A 96 -8.56 -7.36 -16.54
C LEU A 96 -8.32 -8.87 -16.43
N GLU A 97 -7.08 -9.32 -16.67
CA GLU A 97 -6.69 -10.72 -16.67
C GLU A 97 -6.21 -11.17 -15.28
N ALA A 98 -6.94 -12.09 -14.63
CA ALA A 98 -6.46 -12.72 -13.39
C ALA A 98 -5.24 -13.61 -13.72
N TYR A 99 -4.26 -13.60 -12.81
CA TYR A 99 -2.99 -14.32 -13.00
C TYR A 99 -2.19 -13.85 -14.24
N SER A 100 -2.38 -12.59 -14.66
CA SER A 100 -1.64 -12.02 -15.76
C SER A 100 -0.12 -12.22 -15.60
N GLN A 101 0.53 -12.60 -16.68
CA GLN A 101 1.97 -12.87 -16.71
C GLN A 101 2.82 -11.62 -17.01
N LEU A 102 2.20 -10.47 -17.26
CA LEU A 102 2.90 -9.24 -17.64
C LEU A 102 4.01 -8.85 -16.64
N LYS A 103 3.76 -9.04 -15.35
CA LYS A 103 4.69 -8.67 -14.26
C LYS A 103 5.22 -9.88 -13.46
N VAL A 104 5.13 -11.09 -14.00
CA VAL A 104 5.64 -12.33 -13.33
C VAL A 104 7.12 -12.23 -13.02
N LYS A 105 7.93 -11.66 -13.93
CA LYS A 105 9.38 -11.46 -13.72
C LYS A 105 9.68 -10.51 -12.54
N LYS A 106 8.72 -9.66 -12.15
CA LYS A 106 8.80 -8.77 -10.98
C LYS A 106 8.21 -9.41 -9.70
N GLY A 107 7.90 -10.72 -9.73
CA GLY A 107 7.34 -11.45 -8.60
C GLY A 107 5.83 -11.26 -8.38
N CYS A 108 5.14 -10.61 -9.31
CA CYS A 108 3.70 -10.38 -9.21
C CYS A 108 2.91 -11.62 -9.61
N LYS A 109 1.92 -11.99 -8.79
CA LYS A 109 1.02 -13.12 -9.06
C LYS A 109 -0.25 -12.71 -9.82
N GLY A 110 -0.46 -11.41 -10.08
CA GLY A 110 -1.64 -10.88 -10.78
C GLY A 110 -2.96 -11.02 -10.01
N ILE A 111 -2.91 -11.27 -8.70
CA ILE A 111 -4.08 -11.46 -7.84
C ILE A 111 -4.18 -10.44 -6.69
N GLY A 112 -3.15 -9.62 -6.49
CA GLY A 112 -3.08 -8.69 -5.34
C GLY A 112 -4.24 -7.70 -5.31
N ARG A 113 -4.75 -7.26 -6.48
CA ARG A 113 -5.91 -6.37 -6.56
C ARG A 113 -7.19 -6.95 -5.95
N PHE A 114 -7.35 -8.27 -5.86
CA PHE A 114 -8.52 -8.86 -5.22
C PHE A 114 -8.51 -8.66 -3.70
N LEU A 115 -7.33 -8.41 -3.08
CA LEU A 115 -7.22 -8.00 -1.69
C LEU A 115 -7.93 -6.67 -1.44
N TRP A 116 -7.95 -5.76 -2.43
CA TRP A 116 -8.65 -4.49 -2.32
C TRP A 116 -10.13 -4.71 -2.00
N LEU A 117 -10.80 -5.56 -2.79
CA LEU A 117 -12.23 -5.87 -2.61
C LEU A 117 -12.52 -6.71 -1.36
N LYS A 118 -11.47 -7.40 -0.83
CA LYS A 118 -11.62 -8.12 0.45
C LYS A 118 -11.74 -7.14 1.62
N ALA A 119 -10.98 -6.07 1.61
CA ALA A 119 -10.85 -5.14 2.73
C ALA A 119 -11.60 -3.81 2.54
N PHE A 120 -11.98 -3.45 1.31
CA PHE A 120 -12.65 -2.19 1.00
C PHE A 120 -13.96 -2.44 0.25
N ASP A 121 -14.91 -1.49 0.40
CA ASP A 121 -16.22 -1.58 -0.26
C ASP A 121 -16.16 -1.20 -1.73
N LYS A 122 -15.37 -0.17 -2.03
CA LYS A 122 -15.27 0.38 -3.38
C LYS A 122 -13.84 0.71 -3.74
N VAL A 123 -13.45 0.37 -4.98
CA VAL A 123 -12.16 0.73 -5.57
C VAL A 123 -12.40 1.49 -6.86
N THR A 124 -11.83 2.69 -6.95
CA THR A 124 -11.90 3.51 -8.16
C THR A 124 -10.49 3.80 -8.64
N ILE A 125 -10.25 3.65 -9.93
CA ILE A 125 -9.00 3.97 -10.58
C ILE A 125 -9.21 5.12 -11.57
N ASN A 126 -8.36 6.16 -11.48
CA ASN A 126 -8.28 7.23 -12.44
C ASN A 126 -6.84 7.36 -12.90
N SER A 127 -6.60 7.28 -14.20
CA SER A 127 -5.26 7.31 -14.76
C SER A 127 -5.17 8.25 -15.95
N THR A 128 -4.17 9.13 -15.92
CA THR A 128 -3.77 9.99 -17.05
C THR A 128 -2.38 9.56 -17.50
N TYR A 129 -2.24 9.21 -18.77
CA TYR A 129 -1.03 8.58 -19.30
C TYR A 129 -0.79 8.95 -20.77
N ILE A 130 0.35 8.58 -21.30
CA ILE A 130 0.70 8.79 -22.72
C ILE A 130 0.69 7.43 -23.42
N GLU A 131 -0.07 7.34 -24.51
CA GLU A 131 -0.06 6.23 -25.46
C GLU A 131 -0.08 6.79 -26.87
N ASP A 132 0.72 6.23 -27.78
CA ASP A 132 0.86 6.69 -29.17
C ASP A 132 1.10 8.20 -29.31
N LYS A 133 1.93 8.78 -28.41
CA LYS A 133 2.27 10.21 -28.34
C LYS A 133 1.06 11.12 -28.05
N LYS A 134 -0.04 10.59 -27.55
CA LYS A 134 -1.23 11.34 -27.15
C LYS A 134 -1.49 11.14 -25.66
N TRP A 135 -2.09 12.16 -25.05
CA TRP A 135 -2.58 12.04 -23.69
C TRP A 135 -3.92 11.33 -23.67
N HIS A 136 -4.03 10.40 -22.74
CA HIS A 136 -5.23 9.61 -22.49
C HIS A 136 -5.65 9.73 -21.04
N GLN A 137 -6.94 9.60 -20.79
CA GLN A 137 -7.50 9.45 -19.47
C GLN A 137 -8.37 8.20 -19.42
N ARG A 138 -8.12 7.32 -18.47
CA ARG A 138 -8.93 6.14 -18.19
C ARG A 138 -9.43 6.17 -16.76
N SER A 139 -10.75 5.97 -16.59
CA SER A 139 -11.39 5.91 -15.28
C SER A 139 -12.29 4.70 -15.21
N PHE A 140 -12.20 3.92 -14.15
CA PHE A 140 -13.07 2.76 -13.94
C PHE A 140 -13.21 2.41 -12.46
N ASP A 141 -14.36 1.81 -12.12
CA ASP A 141 -14.58 1.19 -10.83
C ASP A 141 -14.27 -0.31 -10.91
N PHE A 142 -13.67 -0.83 -9.87
CA PHE A 142 -13.45 -2.26 -9.68
C PHE A 142 -14.28 -2.75 -8.50
N SER A 143 -15.14 -3.73 -8.75
CA SER A 143 -16.10 -4.26 -7.79
C SER A 143 -16.15 -5.79 -7.83
N LEU A 144 -16.99 -6.40 -7.01
CA LEU A 144 -17.22 -7.85 -7.05
C LEU A 144 -17.82 -8.34 -8.37
N ASP A 145 -18.47 -7.44 -9.12
CA ASP A 145 -18.97 -7.71 -10.47
C ASP A 145 -17.88 -7.52 -11.55
N GLY A 146 -16.65 -7.22 -11.14
CA GLY A 146 -15.52 -6.94 -12.03
C GLY A 146 -15.40 -5.46 -12.37
N VAL A 147 -14.88 -5.16 -13.56
CA VAL A 147 -14.75 -3.82 -14.12
C VAL A 147 -15.89 -3.58 -15.11
N LYS A 148 -16.59 -2.45 -14.96
CA LYS A 148 -17.65 -2.09 -15.91
C LYS A 148 -17.03 -1.58 -17.22
N PRO A 149 -17.41 -2.15 -18.37
CA PRO A 149 -16.78 -1.84 -19.68
C PRO A 149 -16.92 -0.39 -20.15
N GLU A 150 -17.91 0.32 -19.64
CA GLU A 150 -18.29 1.67 -20.10
C GLU A 150 -17.42 2.79 -19.51
N GLN A 151 -16.46 2.45 -18.65
CA GLN A 151 -15.59 3.44 -18.00
C GLN A 151 -14.30 3.60 -18.81
N ASN A 152 -14.18 4.60 -19.49
CA ASN A 152 -13.70 4.96 -20.78
C ASN A 152 -12.26 5.47 -20.80
N ASP A 153 -11.53 5.00 -21.79
CA ASP A 153 -10.35 5.63 -22.33
C ASP A 153 -10.77 6.84 -23.18
N LYS A 154 -10.29 8.03 -22.82
CA LYS A 154 -10.53 9.29 -23.55
C LYS A 154 -9.21 9.86 -23.98
N VAL A 155 -9.10 10.15 -25.28
CA VAL A 155 -8.01 11.00 -25.78
C VAL A 155 -8.25 12.42 -25.29
N LEU A 156 -7.22 13.03 -24.69
CA LEU A 156 -7.27 14.40 -24.24
C LEU A 156 -6.65 15.31 -25.29
N ASP A 157 -7.39 16.32 -25.72
CA ASP A 157 -6.89 17.35 -26.62
C ASP A 157 -6.16 18.46 -25.84
N ILE A 158 -5.05 18.08 -25.22
CA ILE A 158 -4.20 18.97 -24.43
C ILE A 158 -2.74 18.71 -24.73
N LYS A 159 -1.94 19.77 -24.71
CA LYS A 159 -0.49 19.67 -25.00
C LYS A 159 0.28 19.05 -23.84
N GLU A 160 -0.11 19.38 -22.61
CA GLU A 160 0.56 18.93 -21.40
C GLU A 160 -0.48 18.68 -20.29
N THR A 161 -0.33 17.54 -19.63
CA THR A 161 -1.02 17.21 -18.40
C THR A 161 -0.08 16.36 -17.53
N PRO A 162 -0.15 16.44 -16.22
CA PRO A 162 0.67 15.57 -15.38
C PRO A 162 0.26 14.11 -15.59
N ARG A 163 1.25 13.24 -15.85
CA ARG A 163 1.06 11.79 -15.78
C ARG A 163 0.70 11.43 -14.34
N GLN A 164 -0.41 10.75 -14.16
CA GLN A 164 -0.92 10.47 -12.84
C GLN A 164 -1.82 9.24 -12.84
N THR A 165 -1.64 8.36 -11.85
CA THR A 165 -2.60 7.31 -11.53
C THR A 165 -3.05 7.47 -10.09
N ILE A 166 -4.36 7.43 -9.87
CA ILE A 166 -5.00 7.52 -8.56
C ILE A 166 -5.78 6.23 -8.34
N VAL A 167 -5.40 5.47 -7.32
CA VAL A 167 -6.16 4.33 -6.82
C VAL A 167 -6.81 4.74 -5.50
N SER A 168 -8.14 4.78 -5.48
CA SER A 168 -8.92 5.11 -4.29
C SER A 168 -9.55 3.85 -3.71
N LEU A 169 -9.15 3.50 -2.49
CA LEU A 169 -9.68 2.40 -1.69
C LEU A 169 -10.62 2.98 -0.66
N ARG A 170 -11.93 2.77 -0.82
CA ARG A 170 -12.97 3.41 0.01
C ARG A 170 -13.76 2.41 0.82
N GLY A 171 -14.16 2.83 2.03
CA GLY A 171 -14.93 2.03 2.94
C GLY A 171 -14.11 0.88 3.53
N PHE A 172 -13.10 1.21 4.34
CA PHE A 172 -12.27 0.20 4.99
C PHE A 172 -13.11 -0.63 5.97
N LYS A 173 -13.27 -1.92 5.69
CA LYS A 173 -14.20 -2.82 6.36
C LYS A 173 -13.69 -3.31 7.70
N ASN A 174 -14.61 -3.57 8.63
CA ASN A 174 -14.33 -4.41 9.77
C ASN A 174 -14.24 -5.89 9.34
N PRO A 175 -13.39 -6.71 10.04
CA PRO A 175 -12.57 -6.35 11.21
C PRO A 175 -11.20 -5.74 10.85
N TYR A 176 -10.91 -5.46 9.58
CA TYR A 176 -9.60 -4.98 9.12
C TYR A 176 -9.32 -3.57 9.61
N ARG A 177 -10.31 -2.67 9.52
CA ARG A 177 -10.20 -1.28 9.98
C ARG A 177 -9.77 -1.20 11.43
N ASP A 178 -10.44 -1.94 12.30
CA ASP A 178 -10.21 -1.89 13.75
C ASP A 178 -8.87 -2.54 14.18
N ALA A 179 -8.27 -3.33 13.29
CA ALA A 179 -6.95 -3.95 13.51
C ALA A 179 -5.76 -3.03 13.15
N VAL A 180 -6.02 -1.86 12.56
CA VAL A 180 -4.97 -0.91 12.16
C VAL A 180 -4.80 0.14 13.24
N ALA A 181 -3.54 0.38 13.64
CA ALA A 181 -3.20 1.43 14.59
C ALA A 181 -3.64 2.81 14.06
N TYR A 182 -4.14 3.65 14.97
CA TYR A 182 -4.71 4.96 14.65
C TYR A 182 -3.67 6.02 14.26
N ASN A 183 -2.40 5.84 14.63
CA ASN A 183 -1.39 6.86 14.36
C ASN A 183 -0.70 6.66 13.02
N LEU A 184 -0.40 7.78 12.36
CA LEU A 184 0.21 7.82 11.04
C LEU A 184 1.66 7.30 11.07
N GLU A 185 2.38 7.48 12.19
CA GLU A 185 3.76 7.00 12.35
C GLU A 185 3.84 5.46 12.31
N SER A 186 2.90 4.77 12.99
CA SER A 186 2.81 3.30 12.93
C SER A 186 2.52 2.81 11.51
N LEU A 187 1.69 3.54 10.77
CA LEU A 187 1.42 3.23 9.35
C LEU A 187 2.68 3.45 8.50
N ALA A 188 3.39 4.56 8.72
CA ALA A 188 4.67 4.86 8.04
C ALA A 188 5.70 3.75 8.28
N LYS A 189 5.86 3.31 9.53
CA LYS A 189 6.77 2.22 9.90
C LYS A 189 6.44 0.93 9.15
N LYS A 190 5.18 0.50 9.15
CA LYS A 190 4.74 -0.71 8.46
C LYS A 190 4.92 -0.62 6.94
N LEU A 191 4.72 0.56 6.34
CA LEU A 191 4.99 0.79 4.92
C LEU A 191 6.48 0.66 4.60
N ILE A 192 7.36 1.25 5.44
CA ILE A 192 8.81 1.14 5.28
C ILE A 192 9.24 -0.32 5.40
N GLU A 193 8.78 -1.05 6.41
CA GLU A 193 9.08 -2.48 6.61
C GLU A 193 8.67 -3.31 5.38
N HIS A 194 7.48 -3.07 4.84
CA HIS A 194 6.99 -3.81 3.68
C HIS A 194 7.74 -3.47 2.38
N CYS A 195 8.07 -2.21 2.17
CA CYS A 195 8.77 -1.72 0.98
C CYS A 195 10.30 -1.72 1.13
N LEU A 196 10.83 -2.30 2.21
CA LEU A 196 12.27 -2.28 2.53
C LEU A 196 13.17 -2.69 1.36
N PRO A 197 12.88 -3.74 0.56
CA PRO A 197 13.71 -4.10 -0.58
C PRO A 197 13.92 -2.94 -1.57
N TYR A 198 12.88 -2.16 -1.85
CA TYR A 198 12.96 -1.01 -2.76
C TYR A 198 13.77 0.14 -2.17
N PHE A 199 13.71 0.34 -0.85
CA PHE A 199 14.53 1.35 -0.18
C PHE A 199 16.02 1.01 -0.18
N ILE A 200 16.39 -0.27 -0.08
CA ILE A 200 17.78 -0.72 -0.04
C ILE A 200 18.46 -0.54 -1.40
N THR A 201 17.77 -0.80 -2.50
CA THR A 201 18.33 -0.70 -3.85
C THR A 201 18.64 0.74 -4.30
N GLY A 202 18.16 1.74 -3.56
CA GLY A 202 18.37 3.17 -3.89
C GLY A 202 17.49 3.67 -5.04
N ALA A 203 16.69 2.81 -5.66
CA ALA A 203 15.77 3.14 -6.75
C ALA A 203 14.36 3.53 -6.26
N CYS A 204 14.16 3.65 -4.94
CA CYS A 204 12.87 3.98 -4.37
C CYS A 204 12.43 5.39 -4.75
N PRO A 205 11.20 5.56 -5.28
CA PRO A 205 10.65 6.88 -5.54
C PRO A 205 10.45 7.67 -4.24
N LYS A 206 10.23 8.97 -4.35
CA LYS A 206 9.77 9.78 -3.21
C LYS A 206 8.38 9.31 -2.79
N ILE A 207 8.23 8.80 -1.56
CA ILE A 207 6.94 8.36 -1.01
C ILE A 207 6.55 9.30 0.13
N ILE A 208 5.40 9.96 -0.02
CA ILE A 208 4.80 10.84 0.99
C ILE A 208 3.57 10.14 1.53
N LEU A 209 3.51 9.95 2.83
CA LEU A 209 2.32 9.52 3.55
C LEU A 209 1.76 10.72 4.32
N GLN A 210 0.48 11.00 4.15
CA GLN A 210 -0.18 12.11 4.83
C GLN A 210 -1.62 11.76 5.20
N ASP A 211 -2.19 12.50 6.16
CA ASP A 211 -3.59 12.36 6.52
C ASP A 211 -4.36 13.68 6.37
N ASN A 212 -5.68 13.63 6.56
CA ASN A 212 -6.56 14.80 6.50
C ASN A 212 -6.55 15.66 7.78
N ARG A 213 -5.64 15.38 8.72
CA ARG A 213 -5.41 16.20 9.94
C ARG A 213 -4.15 17.06 9.84
N GLY A 214 -3.39 16.92 8.76
CA GLY A 214 -2.18 17.70 8.49
C GLY A 214 -0.88 17.01 8.86
N ASP A 215 -0.93 15.78 9.40
CA ASP A 215 0.27 14.98 9.61
C ASP A 215 0.82 14.47 8.28
N SER A 216 2.15 14.50 8.15
CA SER A 216 2.83 14.06 6.93
C SER A 216 4.22 13.51 7.20
N PHE A 217 4.57 12.42 6.50
CA PHE A 217 5.87 11.77 6.54
C PHE A 217 6.44 11.58 5.12
N ASN A 218 7.69 11.97 4.92
CA ASN A 218 8.46 11.54 3.76
C ASN A 218 9.20 10.25 4.13
N LEU A 219 8.74 9.10 3.60
CA LEU A 219 9.22 7.78 4.01
C LEU A 219 10.70 7.56 3.67
N VAL A 220 11.22 8.18 2.62
CA VAL A 220 12.65 8.09 2.26
C VAL A 220 13.51 8.73 3.35
N ASN A 221 13.09 9.87 3.91
CA ASN A 221 13.82 10.56 4.98
C ASN A 221 13.68 9.84 6.34
N CYS A 222 12.56 9.12 6.54
CA CYS A 222 12.33 8.34 7.76
C CYS A 222 13.18 7.06 7.82
N LYS A 223 13.65 6.56 6.68
CA LYS A 223 14.52 5.36 6.58
C LYS A 223 15.70 5.43 7.54
N THR A 224 16.42 6.54 7.59
CA THR A 224 17.60 6.71 8.46
C THR A 224 17.26 6.67 9.93
N LYS A 225 16.12 7.25 10.33
CA LYS A 225 15.63 7.25 11.71
C LYS A 225 15.24 5.84 12.18
N PHE A 226 14.51 5.09 11.35
CA PHE A 226 14.09 3.73 11.68
C PHE A 226 15.22 2.71 11.53
N HIS A 227 16.12 2.91 10.55
CA HIS A 227 17.28 2.04 10.36
C HIS A 227 18.21 2.06 11.60
N SER A 228 18.43 3.22 12.19
CA SER A 228 19.22 3.33 13.42
C SER A 228 18.55 2.68 14.63
N GLN A 229 17.23 2.56 14.67
CA GLN A 229 16.49 1.84 15.71
C GLN A 229 16.55 0.32 15.48
N ILE A 230 16.42 -0.14 14.25
CA ILE A 230 16.53 -1.57 13.90
C ILE A 230 17.93 -2.07 14.19
N LEU A 231 18.99 -1.35 13.79
CA LEU A 231 20.38 -1.71 14.10
C LEU A 231 20.67 -1.73 15.60
N LYS A 232 20.04 -0.86 16.40
CA LYS A 232 20.18 -0.91 17.87
C LYS A 232 19.54 -2.15 18.49
N LEU A 233 18.48 -2.69 17.89
CA LEU A 233 17.85 -3.93 18.33
C LEU A 233 18.66 -5.16 17.95
N GLU A 234 19.38 -5.15 16.83
CA GLU A 234 20.25 -6.24 16.39
C GLU A 234 21.61 -6.26 17.10
N VAL A 235 22.10 -5.11 17.56
CA VAL A 235 23.41 -4.97 18.24
C VAL A 235 23.34 -5.23 19.75
N ASN A 236 22.16 -5.35 20.34
CA ASN A 236 21.97 -5.75 21.74
C ASN A 236 21.23 -7.09 21.86
N PRO A 237 21.82 -8.23 21.51
CA PRO A 237 21.36 -9.49 22.06
C PRO A 237 21.73 -9.46 23.55
N SER A 238 20.74 -9.46 24.44
CA SER A 238 20.99 -9.68 25.87
C SER A 238 21.87 -10.93 26.03
N PRO A 239 23.04 -10.86 26.69
CA PRO A 239 23.81 -12.03 26.96
C PRO A 239 22.99 -12.89 27.91
N LYS A 240 22.47 -14.01 27.43
CA LYS A 240 22.01 -15.09 28.29
C LYS A 240 23.26 -15.65 28.95
N THR A 241 23.49 -15.25 30.18
CA THR A 241 24.49 -15.88 31.08
C THR A 241 24.01 -17.31 31.30
N LEU A 242 24.63 -18.23 30.59
CA LEU A 242 24.55 -19.64 30.94
C LEU A 242 25.38 -19.84 32.23
N GLU A 243 24.73 -19.86 33.39
CA GLU A 243 25.32 -20.39 34.61
C GLU A 243 25.51 -21.87 34.40
N VAL A 244 26.77 -22.27 34.17
CA VAL A 244 27.20 -23.65 34.24
C VAL A 244 27.41 -23.97 35.71
N ASN A 245 26.43 -24.61 36.34
CA ASN A 245 26.60 -25.24 37.65
C ASN A 245 27.54 -26.44 37.52
N SER A 246 28.80 -26.21 37.80
CA SER A 246 29.76 -27.28 38.09
C SER A 246 29.56 -27.79 39.53
N SER A 247 28.76 -28.81 39.71
CA SER A 247 28.74 -29.59 40.92
C SER A 247 29.81 -30.67 40.84
N GLU A 248 31.01 -30.37 41.34
CA GLU A 248 31.95 -31.39 41.72
C GLU A 248 31.41 -32.13 42.95
N LYS A 249 31.07 -33.41 42.78
CA LYS A 249 31.00 -34.36 43.91
C LYS A 249 32.24 -35.15 43.87
N GLY A 250 33.14 -34.89 44.89
CA GLY A 250 34.23 -35.71 45.21
C GLY A 250 33.76 -37.09 45.71
N LEU A 251 34.48 -38.11 45.28
CA LEU A 251 34.49 -39.49 45.85
C LEU A 251 35.62 -39.61 46.87
N GLN A 252 35.22 -39.98 48.03
CA GLN A 252 36.07 -40.87 48.89
C GLN A 252 35.60 -42.30 48.74
#